data_47d85fe175c2c5583067301bf476c608
#
_entry.id   47d85fe175c2c5583067301bf476c608
#
_cell.length_a   1.000
_cell.length_b   1.000
_cell.length_c   1.000
_cell.angle_alpha   90.00
_cell.angle_beta   90.00
_cell.angle_gamma   90.00
#
_symmetry.space_group_name_H-M   'P 1'
#
loop_
_entity.id
_entity.type
_entity.pdbx_description
1 polymer ?
#
loop_
_entity_poly.entity_id
_entity_poly.type
_entity_poly.pdbx_seq_one_letter_code
_entity_poly.pdbx_strand_id
1 'polypeptide(L)'
;CPTAIKQAIELNDRGIDTTVFYRDIRTVSTGAEEMYREARGKGVLFVRIPPGEKPEIIGEGRATAIRCYDDLLDRRIEVSADLVVLSVGMRPRQPETAHFHEMLKASLGLDGFFLERHPELAPVETAVVGVLLAGTVQGPKDIVDTVAQASAAAAKAAVFLAYDQVRLDPAVAMVHPEMCRGCG
;
A
#
# COMPACT_ATOMS: atom_id res chain seq x y z
N CYS A 1 -0.92 4.11 7.32
CA CYS A 1 0.24 4.85 7.87
C CYS A 1 -0.15 6.25 8.34
N PRO A 2 -0.82 7.14 7.56
CA PRO A 2 -1.11 8.50 8.02
C PRO A 2 -1.83 8.56 9.37
N THR A 3 -2.83 7.71 9.59
CA THR A 3 -3.57 7.64 10.87
C THR A 3 -2.65 7.33 12.06
N ALA A 4 -1.74 6.35 11.91
CA ALA A 4 -0.81 6.01 12.98
C ALA A 4 0.19 7.15 13.25
N ILE A 5 0.66 7.83 12.21
CA ILE A 5 1.56 8.98 12.35
C ILE A 5 0.85 10.14 13.06
N LYS A 6 -0.39 10.46 12.64
CA LYS A 6 -1.20 11.48 13.30
C LYS A 6 -1.40 11.19 14.80
N GLN A 7 -1.78 9.95 15.13
CA GLN A 7 -1.96 9.54 16.53
C GLN A 7 -0.66 9.61 17.31
N ALA A 8 0.47 9.24 16.70
CA ALA A 8 1.78 9.35 17.32
C ALA A 8 2.15 10.81 17.64
N ILE A 9 1.85 11.74 16.74
CA ILE A 9 2.02 13.18 16.98
C ILE A 9 1.16 13.63 18.16
N GLU A 10 -0.13 13.29 18.17
CA GLU A 10 -1.06 13.69 19.23
C GLU A 10 -0.64 13.14 20.62
N LEU A 11 -0.11 11.93 20.70
CA LEU A 11 0.41 11.35 21.92
C LEU A 11 1.69 12.06 22.37
N ASN A 12 2.61 12.30 21.46
CA ASN A 12 3.87 13.00 21.74
C ASN A 12 3.63 14.45 22.21
N ASP A 13 2.68 15.16 21.63
CA ASP A 13 2.26 16.50 22.04
C ASP A 13 1.68 16.54 23.48
N ARG A 14 1.21 15.39 23.98
CA ARG A 14 0.76 15.20 25.37
C ARG A 14 1.88 14.74 26.32
N GLY A 15 3.12 14.70 25.85
CA GLY A 15 4.28 14.27 26.64
C GLY A 15 4.40 12.75 26.81
N ILE A 16 3.77 11.97 25.91
CA ILE A 16 3.87 10.51 25.91
C ILE A 16 4.92 10.11 24.86
N ASP A 17 5.99 9.46 25.33
CA ASP A 17 7.02 8.92 24.43
C ASP A 17 6.40 7.88 23.51
N THR A 18 6.54 8.10 22.21
CA THR A 18 5.90 7.28 21.20
C THR A 18 6.92 6.70 20.23
N THR A 19 6.86 5.39 20.02
CA THR A 19 7.68 4.66 19.06
C THR A 19 6.77 3.95 18.05
N VAL A 20 7.02 4.15 16.76
CA VAL A 20 6.32 3.51 15.66
C VAL A 20 7.20 2.42 15.06
N PHE A 21 6.80 1.17 15.19
CA PHE A 21 7.45 0.03 14.53
C PHE A 21 6.80 -0.21 13.17
N TYR A 22 7.58 -0.25 12.10
CA TYR A 22 7.05 -0.35 10.74
C TYR A 22 7.92 -1.22 9.82
N ARG A 23 7.33 -1.79 8.80
CA ARG A 23 8.04 -2.43 7.68
C ARG A 23 8.19 -1.48 6.50
N ASP A 24 7.10 -0.82 6.16
CA ASP A 24 6.99 0.15 5.09
C ASP A 24 6.05 1.28 5.52
N ILE A 25 6.47 2.52 5.33
CA ILE A 25 5.66 3.71 5.59
C ILE A 25 5.24 4.29 4.26
N ARG A 26 3.95 4.22 3.97
CA ARG A 26 3.38 4.79 2.76
C ARG A 26 2.80 6.17 3.08
N THR A 27 3.47 7.21 2.59
CA THR A 27 3.09 8.62 2.73
C THR A 27 2.70 9.21 1.38
N VAL A 28 1.89 8.48 0.62
CA VAL A 28 1.52 8.82 -0.75
C VAL A 28 0.42 9.87 -0.87
N SER A 29 -0.38 10.05 0.20
CA SER A 29 -1.44 11.07 0.23
C SER A 29 -0.85 12.46 0.39
N THR A 30 -1.56 13.46 -0.12
CA THR A 30 -1.17 14.88 0.02
C THR A 30 -0.95 15.26 1.49
N GLY A 31 0.21 15.84 1.82
CA GLY A 31 0.58 16.24 3.18
C GLY A 31 1.06 15.11 4.09
N ALA A 32 1.04 13.86 3.65
CA ALA A 32 1.43 12.74 4.50
C ALA A 32 2.94 12.69 4.78
N GLU A 33 3.77 13.12 3.82
CA GLU A 33 5.23 13.22 4.00
C GLU A 33 5.59 14.34 4.98
N GLU A 34 4.92 15.48 4.90
CA GLU A 34 5.07 16.59 5.84
C GLU A 34 4.71 16.15 7.26
N MET A 35 3.61 15.43 7.42
CA MET A 35 3.18 14.86 8.69
C MET A 35 4.23 13.88 9.26
N TYR A 36 4.82 13.06 8.42
CA TYR A 36 5.90 12.16 8.83
C TYR A 36 7.15 12.93 9.32
N ARG A 37 7.53 13.97 8.59
CA ARG A 37 8.65 14.86 9.00
C ARG A 37 8.35 15.58 10.29
N GLU A 38 7.12 16.08 10.46
CA GLU A 38 6.65 16.71 11.70
C GLU A 38 6.77 15.74 12.88
N ALA A 39 6.27 14.51 12.73
CA ALA A 39 6.35 13.49 13.78
C ALA A 39 7.79 13.25 14.24
N ARG A 40 8.72 13.10 13.28
CA ARG A 40 10.15 12.95 13.57
C ARG A 40 10.75 14.18 14.25
N GLY A 41 10.39 15.36 13.79
CA GLY A 41 10.83 16.63 14.37
C GLY A 41 10.35 16.82 15.81
N LYS A 42 9.22 16.28 16.16
CA LYS A 42 8.64 16.26 17.52
C LYS A 42 9.22 15.19 18.44
N GLY A 43 10.03 14.27 17.94
CA GLY A 43 10.68 13.24 18.73
C GLY A 43 10.01 11.86 18.69
N VAL A 44 8.99 11.65 17.86
CA VAL A 44 8.45 10.31 17.63
C VAL A 44 9.53 9.43 17.01
N LEU A 45 9.80 8.30 17.62
CA LEU A 45 10.79 7.33 17.13
C LEU A 45 10.16 6.41 16.08
N PHE A 46 10.91 6.14 15.02
CA PHE A 46 10.51 5.23 13.95
C PHE A 46 11.53 4.10 13.82
N VAL A 47 11.11 2.88 14.10
CA VAL A 47 11.95 1.67 14.06
C VAL A 47 11.52 0.81 12.88
N ARG A 48 12.42 0.62 11.92
CA ARG A 48 12.18 -0.22 10.77
C ARG A 48 12.47 -1.69 11.09
N ILE A 49 11.50 -2.54 10.76
CA ILE A 49 11.58 -3.99 10.95
C ILE A 49 11.74 -4.64 9.58
N PRO A 50 12.70 -5.56 9.40
CA PRO A 50 12.89 -6.23 8.11
C PRO A 50 11.70 -7.13 7.74
N PRO A 51 11.50 -7.39 6.44
CA PRO A 51 10.47 -8.32 5.98
C PRO A 51 10.65 -9.71 6.60
N GLY A 52 9.56 -10.30 7.07
CA GLY A 52 9.57 -11.63 7.69
C GLY A 52 9.76 -11.62 9.22
N GLU A 53 10.39 -10.60 9.78
CA GLU A 53 10.48 -10.42 11.24
C GLU A 53 9.15 -9.95 11.83
N LYS A 54 8.90 -10.34 13.07
CA LYS A 54 7.72 -9.90 13.84
C LYS A 54 8.19 -9.34 15.18
N PRO A 55 7.66 -8.17 15.60
CA PRO A 55 7.87 -7.70 16.96
C PRO A 55 7.31 -8.69 17.97
N GLU A 56 8.06 -8.95 19.02
CA GLU A 56 7.64 -9.74 20.17
C GLU A 56 7.17 -8.79 21.27
N ILE A 57 5.95 -8.98 21.75
CA ILE A 57 5.42 -8.23 22.89
C ILE A 57 5.78 -9.00 24.16
N ILE A 58 6.49 -8.33 25.07
CA ILE A 58 6.96 -8.89 26.32
C ILE A 58 6.03 -8.42 27.44
N GLY A 59 5.67 -9.35 28.35
CA GLY A 59 4.86 -9.08 29.54
C GLY A 59 3.85 -10.19 29.83
N GLU A 60 3.48 -10.33 31.07
CA GLU A 60 2.44 -11.26 31.54
C GLU A 60 1.16 -10.48 31.86
N GLY A 61 0.12 -10.67 31.04
CA GLY A 61 -1.17 -9.97 31.19
C GLY A 61 -1.16 -8.48 30.84
N ARG A 62 0.01 -7.85 30.79
CA ARG A 62 0.24 -6.45 30.40
C ARG A 62 1.54 -6.37 29.60
N ALA A 63 1.54 -5.59 28.54
CA ALA A 63 2.78 -5.31 27.82
C ALA A 63 3.73 -4.47 28.69
N THR A 64 5.02 -4.86 28.72
CA THR A 64 6.09 -4.14 29.42
C THR A 64 7.20 -3.69 28.48
N ALA A 65 7.36 -4.37 27.36
CA ALA A 65 8.33 -4.03 26.32
C ALA A 65 7.94 -4.61 24.95
N ILE A 66 8.58 -4.10 23.90
CA ILE A 66 8.59 -4.69 22.56
C ILE A 66 10.04 -5.03 22.21
N ARG A 67 10.27 -6.25 21.79
CA ARG A 67 11.56 -6.71 21.26
C ARG A 67 11.44 -6.94 19.77
N CYS A 68 12.34 -6.38 18.98
CA CYS A 68 12.40 -6.59 17.54
C CYS A 68 13.83 -6.47 17.01
N TYR A 69 14.01 -6.84 15.75
CA TYR A 69 15.23 -6.51 15.01
C TYR A 69 15.04 -5.15 14.34
N ASP A 70 15.99 -4.24 14.57
CA ASP A 70 16.02 -2.95 13.90
C ASP A 70 16.89 -3.08 12.63
N ASP A 71 16.27 -2.88 11.47
CA ASP A 71 16.89 -3.02 10.15
C ASP A 71 18.00 -1.96 9.90
N LEU A 72 17.87 -0.79 10.53
CA LEU A 72 18.83 0.30 10.35
C LEU A 72 20.02 0.19 11.31
N LEU A 73 19.80 -0.31 12.52
CA LEU A 73 20.84 -0.53 13.51
C LEU A 73 21.51 -1.90 13.40
N ASP A 74 20.99 -2.78 12.53
CA ASP A 74 21.45 -4.15 12.30
C ASP A 74 21.58 -4.97 13.60
N ARG A 75 20.61 -4.82 14.51
CA ARG A 75 20.62 -5.52 15.80
C ARG A 75 19.24 -5.67 16.43
N ARG A 76 19.12 -6.61 17.35
CA ARG A 76 17.93 -6.71 18.21
C ARG A 76 17.92 -5.58 19.22
N ILE A 77 16.75 -4.96 19.38
CA ILE A 77 16.49 -3.92 20.36
C ILE A 77 15.29 -4.30 21.20
N GLU A 78 15.24 -3.75 22.39
CA GLU A 78 14.10 -3.85 23.29
C GLU A 78 13.71 -2.43 23.72
N VAL A 79 12.44 -2.10 23.53
CA VAL A 79 11.87 -0.79 23.87
C VAL A 79 10.79 -1.01 24.91
N SER A 80 10.93 -0.35 26.08
CA SER A 80 9.91 -0.37 27.12
C SER A 80 8.60 0.21 26.60
N ALA A 81 7.47 -0.37 26.97
CA ALA A 81 6.15 0.05 26.54
C ALA A 81 5.09 -0.22 27.58
N ASP A 82 4.34 0.80 27.96
CA ASP A 82 3.17 0.67 28.84
C ASP A 82 1.89 0.30 28.07
N LEU A 83 1.84 0.67 26.78
CA LEU A 83 0.74 0.39 25.89
C LEU A 83 1.27 0.06 24.49
N VAL A 84 0.71 -0.98 23.88
CA VAL A 84 0.97 -1.37 22.50
C VAL A 84 -0.30 -1.21 21.68
N VAL A 85 -0.23 -0.37 20.64
CA VAL A 85 -1.34 -0.14 19.71
C VAL A 85 -1.07 -0.85 18.41
N LEU A 86 -1.93 -1.79 18.02
CA LEU A 86 -1.82 -2.50 16.76
C LEU A 86 -2.42 -1.65 15.63
N SER A 87 -1.57 -1.10 14.77
CA SER A 87 -1.99 -0.41 13.54
C SER A 87 -1.96 -1.39 12.38
N VAL A 88 -3.03 -2.17 12.24
CA VAL A 88 -3.16 -3.18 11.19
C VAL A 88 -3.35 -2.53 9.83
N GLY A 89 -2.65 -3.04 8.82
CA GLY A 89 -2.74 -2.56 7.45
C GLY A 89 -3.95 -3.11 6.69
N MET A 90 -4.03 -2.76 5.41
CA MET A 90 -5.00 -3.33 4.48
C MET A 90 -4.34 -4.44 3.68
N ARG A 91 -5.09 -5.50 3.39
CA ARG A 91 -4.70 -6.60 2.48
C ARG A 91 -5.75 -6.77 1.41
N PRO A 92 -5.37 -7.26 0.23
CA PRO A 92 -6.34 -7.65 -0.79
C PRO A 92 -7.28 -8.72 -0.22
N ARG A 93 -8.56 -8.63 -0.56
CA ARG A 93 -9.55 -9.59 -0.12
C ARG A 93 -9.44 -10.88 -0.93
N GLN A 94 -9.09 -11.96 -0.27
CA GLN A 94 -9.03 -13.29 -0.88
C GLN A 94 -10.27 -14.11 -0.44
N PRO A 95 -10.83 -14.97 -1.33
CA PRO A 95 -10.35 -15.35 -2.69
C PRO A 95 -10.80 -14.42 -3.82
N GLU A 96 -11.57 -13.36 -3.55
CA GLU A 96 -12.21 -12.52 -4.57
C GLU A 96 -11.19 -11.87 -5.51
N THR A 97 -10.06 -11.38 -4.98
CA THR A 97 -9.00 -10.78 -5.82
C THR A 97 -8.42 -11.79 -6.81
N ALA A 98 -8.19 -13.04 -6.38
CA ALA A 98 -7.71 -14.10 -7.25
C ALA A 98 -8.74 -14.43 -8.35
N HIS A 99 -10.03 -14.50 -7.99
CA HIS A 99 -11.09 -14.72 -8.95
C HIS A 99 -11.16 -13.62 -10.03
N PHE A 100 -11.12 -12.35 -9.62
CA PHE A 100 -11.12 -11.23 -10.58
C PHE A 100 -9.84 -11.20 -11.41
N HIS A 101 -8.68 -11.51 -10.83
CA HIS A 101 -7.43 -11.64 -11.59
C HIS A 101 -7.55 -12.69 -12.71
N GLU A 102 -8.06 -13.88 -12.38
CA GLU A 102 -8.25 -14.94 -13.37
C GLU A 102 -9.29 -14.58 -14.44
N MET A 103 -10.40 -13.96 -14.05
CA MET A 103 -11.49 -13.59 -14.93
C MET A 103 -11.11 -12.44 -15.88
N LEU A 104 -10.49 -11.38 -15.35
CA LEU A 104 -10.17 -10.15 -16.08
C LEU A 104 -8.77 -10.17 -16.70
N LYS A 105 -7.91 -11.10 -16.32
CA LYS A 105 -6.48 -11.14 -16.69
C LYS A 105 -5.71 -9.86 -16.34
N ALA A 106 -6.21 -9.09 -15.37
CA ALA A 106 -5.55 -7.90 -14.88
C ALA A 106 -4.42 -8.29 -13.91
N SER A 107 -3.25 -7.69 -14.08
CA SER A 107 -2.05 -8.05 -13.31
C SER A 107 -2.15 -7.68 -11.83
N LEU A 108 -1.52 -8.48 -10.97
CA LEU A 108 -1.34 -8.22 -9.54
C LEU A 108 0.10 -7.86 -9.22
N GLY A 109 0.29 -6.96 -8.25
CA GLY A 109 1.58 -6.66 -7.66
C GLY A 109 2.04 -7.73 -6.67
N LEU A 110 3.27 -7.62 -6.20
CA LEU A 110 3.84 -8.51 -5.19
C LEU A 110 3.10 -8.46 -3.85
N ASP A 111 2.39 -7.37 -3.59
CA ASP A 111 1.53 -7.18 -2.41
C ASP A 111 0.11 -7.76 -2.61
N GLY A 112 -0.18 -8.28 -3.81
CA GLY A 112 -1.45 -8.90 -4.16
C GLY A 112 -2.57 -7.94 -4.57
N PHE A 113 -2.31 -6.63 -4.65
CA PHE A 113 -3.24 -5.65 -5.19
C PHE A 113 -3.15 -5.59 -6.72
N PHE A 114 -4.21 -5.11 -7.38
CA PHE A 114 -4.19 -4.90 -8.82
C PHE A 114 -3.24 -3.78 -9.24
N LEU A 115 -2.52 -4.01 -10.32
CA LEU A 115 -1.57 -3.04 -10.87
C LEU A 115 -2.25 -2.15 -11.91
N GLU A 116 -1.96 -0.87 -11.81
CA GLU A 116 -2.19 0.10 -12.89
C GLU A 116 -1.25 -0.14 -14.07
N ARG A 117 -1.66 0.30 -15.24
CA ARG A 117 -0.87 0.21 -16.46
C ARG A 117 0.43 1.04 -16.37
N HIS A 118 0.35 2.21 -15.75
CA HIS A 118 1.48 3.08 -15.49
C HIS A 118 1.13 4.04 -14.34
N PRO A 119 1.96 4.17 -13.30
CA PRO A 119 1.62 4.95 -12.10
C PRO A 119 1.37 6.44 -12.37
N GLU A 120 2.05 7.04 -13.33
CA GLU A 120 1.90 8.46 -13.65
C GLU A 120 1.01 8.72 -14.86
N LEU A 121 1.14 7.93 -15.93
CA LEU A 121 0.47 8.18 -17.21
C LEU A 121 -0.90 7.53 -17.34
N ALA A 122 -1.14 6.43 -16.61
CA ALA A 122 -2.38 5.67 -16.64
C ALA A 122 -2.73 5.08 -15.26
N PRO A 123 -2.88 5.94 -14.22
CA PRO A 123 -2.98 5.51 -12.82
C PRO A 123 -4.29 4.81 -12.45
N VAL A 124 -5.29 4.89 -13.31
CA VAL A 124 -6.61 4.25 -13.12
C VAL A 124 -6.92 3.18 -14.16
N GLU A 125 -6.01 2.94 -15.09
CA GLU A 125 -6.17 1.96 -16.16
C GLU A 125 -5.35 0.70 -15.83
N THR A 126 -5.88 -0.47 -16.12
CA THR A 126 -5.06 -1.69 -16.13
C THR A 126 -4.42 -1.90 -17.50
N ALA A 127 -3.56 -2.91 -17.62
CA ALA A 127 -3.07 -3.35 -18.94
C ALA A 127 -4.18 -3.90 -19.85
N VAL A 128 -5.33 -4.24 -19.27
CA VAL A 128 -6.50 -4.75 -20.00
C VAL A 128 -7.42 -3.57 -20.36
N VAL A 129 -7.63 -3.35 -21.63
CA VAL A 129 -8.49 -2.26 -22.13
C VAL A 129 -9.91 -2.41 -21.60
N GLY A 130 -10.47 -1.32 -21.06
CA GLY A 130 -11.82 -1.30 -20.49
C GLY A 130 -11.91 -1.73 -19.03
N VAL A 131 -10.81 -2.20 -18.42
CA VAL A 131 -10.75 -2.51 -17.00
C VAL A 131 -10.04 -1.37 -16.26
N LEU A 132 -10.80 -0.68 -15.40
CA LEU A 132 -10.34 0.47 -14.64
C LEU A 132 -10.26 0.15 -13.15
N LEU A 133 -9.37 0.83 -12.44
CA LEU A 133 -9.14 0.68 -11.02
C LEU A 133 -9.69 1.89 -10.26
N ALA A 134 -10.37 1.64 -9.15
CA ALA A 134 -10.85 2.69 -8.25
C ALA A 134 -10.79 2.23 -6.78
N GLY A 135 -10.21 3.08 -5.93
CA GLY A 135 -10.16 2.83 -4.48
C GLY A 135 -9.12 1.81 -4.06
N THR A 136 -9.39 1.11 -2.98
CA THR A 136 -8.43 0.22 -2.31
C THR A 136 -8.14 -1.08 -3.05
N VAL A 137 -8.73 -1.32 -4.20
CA VAL A 137 -8.43 -2.47 -5.07
C VAL A 137 -7.01 -2.41 -5.64
N GLN A 138 -6.46 -1.20 -5.80
CA GLN A 138 -5.09 -0.95 -6.28
C GLN A 138 -4.07 -0.91 -5.13
N GLY A 139 -4.51 -0.65 -3.91
CA GLY A 139 -3.61 -0.55 -2.75
C GLY A 139 -4.25 0.20 -1.60
N PRO A 140 -3.61 0.20 -0.42
CA PRO A 140 -4.07 0.99 0.70
C PRO A 140 -4.09 2.48 0.36
N LYS A 141 -5.22 3.13 0.58
CA LYS A 141 -5.40 4.58 0.41
C LYS A 141 -6.48 5.13 1.33
N ASP A 142 -6.49 6.43 1.52
CA ASP A 142 -7.50 7.11 2.30
C ASP A 142 -8.77 7.40 1.49
N ILE A 143 -9.75 8.05 2.13
CA ILE A 143 -11.04 8.37 1.49
C ILE A 143 -10.87 9.42 0.39
N VAL A 144 -10.01 10.42 0.62
CA VAL A 144 -9.78 11.52 -0.33
C VAL A 144 -9.18 10.98 -1.63
N ASP A 145 -8.11 10.18 -1.51
CA ASP A 145 -7.45 9.53 -2.66
C ASP A 145 -8.40 8.54 -3.35
N THR A 146 -9.22 7.82 -2.57
CA THR A 146 -10.23 6.90 -3.11
C THR A 146 -11.26 7.62 -3.98
N VAL A 147 -11.78 8.75 -3.51
CA VAL A 147 -12.77 9.56 -4.25
C VAL A 147 -12.14 10.19 -5.49
N ALA A 148 -10.94 10.73 -5.37
CA ALA A 148 -10.20 11.30 -6.51
C ALA A 148 -9.96 10.23 -7.59
N GLN A 149 -9.53 9.05 -7.20
CA GLN A 149 -9.31 7.93 -8.12
C GLN A 149 -10.61 7.44 -8.77
N ALA A 150 -11.70 7.34 -7.99
CA ALA A 150 -13.00 6.96 -8.54
C ALA A 150 -13.50 7.97 -9.57
N SER A 151 -13.31 9.27 -9.33
CA SER A 151 -13.63 10.33 -10.28
C SER A 151 -12.80 10.23 -11.56
N ALA A 152 -11.50 9.96 -11.43
CA ALA A 152 -10.61 9.74 -12.57
C ALA A 152 -11.01 8.50 -13.39
N ALA A 153 -11.33 7.39 -12.73
CA ALA A 153 -11.81 6.18 -13.38
C ALA A 153 -13.14 6.41 -14.11
N ALA A 154 -14.08 7.15 -13.51
CA ALA A 154 -15.34 7.52 -14.14
C ALA A 154 -15.13 8.41 -15.38
N ALA A 155 -14.22 9.39 -15.31
CA ALA A 155 -13.86 10.23 -16.44
C ALA A 155 -13.25 9.40 -17.59
N LYS A 156 -12.39 8.44 -17.28
CA LYS A 156 -11.83 7.51 -18.28
C LYS A 156 -12.90 6.61 -18.89
N ALA A 157 -13.80 6.06 -18.08
CA ALA A 157 -14.94 5.29 -18.58
C ALA A 157 -15.80 6.11 -19.55
N ALA A 158 -16.07 7.38 -19.23
CA ALA A 158 -16.83 8.28 -20.08
C ALA A 158 -16.16 8.50 -21.44
N VAL A 159 -14.82 8.53 -21.51
CA VAL A 159 -14.10 8.62 -22.78
C VAL A 159 -14.34 7.37 -23.65
N PHE A 160 -14.29 6.16 -23.07
CA PHE A 160 -14.60 4.94 -23.82
C PHE A 160 -16.05 4.92 -24.33
N LEU A 161 -16.99 5.38 -23.49
CA LEU A 161 -18.43 5.39 -23.81
C LEU A 161 -18.85 6.51 -24.76
N ALA A 162 -18.00 7.51 -24.98
CA ALA A 162 -18.29 8.61 -25.92
C ALA A 162 -18.13 8.22 -27.39
N TYR A 163 -17.58 7.06 -27.69
CA TYR A 163 -17.34 6.58 -29.04
C TYR A 163 -18.02 5.24 -29.28
N ASP A 164 -18.60 5.05 -30.45
CA ASP A 164 -19.22 3.78 -30.87
C ASP A 164 -18.19 2.66 -31.13
N GLN A 165 -16.92 3.01 -31.22
CA GLN A 165 -15.82 2.09 -31.48
C GLN A 165 -14.62 2.37 -30.58
N VAL A 166 -14.03 1.32 -30.06
CA VAL A 166 -12.76 1.39 -29.34
C VAL A 166 -11.63 1.15 -30.35
N ARG A 167 -10.74 2.13 -30.49
CA ARG A 167 -9.51 1.96 -31.25
C ARG A 167 -8.48 1.21 -30.41
N LEU A 168 -8.15 0.01 -30.83
CA LEU A 168 -7.05 -0.76 -30.22
C LEU A 168 -5.75 -0.44 -30.97
N ASP A 169 -4.63 -0.55 -30.27
CA ASP A 169 -3.31 -0.48 -30.92
C ASP A 169 -3.18 -1.68 -31.88
N PRO A 170 -2.90 -1.47 -33.18
CA PRO A 170 -2.71 -2.54 -34.11
C PRO A 170 -1.41 -3.33 -33.89
N ALA A 171 -0.44 -2.76 -33.15
CA ALA A 171 0.81 -3.40 -32.82
C ALA A 171 0.63 -4.29 -31.57
N VAL A 172 0.35 -5.56 -31.78
CA VAL A 172 0.23 -6.55 -30.72
C VAL A 172 1.38 -7.56 -30.81
N ALA A 173 1.91 -7.94 -29.64
CA ALA A 173 2.87 -9.04 -29.57
C ALA A 173 2.16 -10.35 -29.96
N MET A 174 2.70 -11.05 -30.94
CA MET A 174 2.17 -12.33 -31.36
C MET A 174 3.18 -13.44 -31.11
N VAL A 175 2.77 -14.42 -30.31
CA VAL A 175 3.59 -15.61 -30.04
C VAL A 175 3.45 -16.59 -31.20
N HIS A 176 4.57 -16.95 -31.78
CA HIS A 176 4.63 -18.04 -32.76
C HIS A 176 4.89 -19.36 -32.03
N PRO A 177 3.88 -20.26 -31.94
CA PRO A 177 4.00 -21.49 -31.12
C PRO A 177 5.20 -22.35 -31.50
N GLU A 178 5.52 -22.38 -32.83
CA GLU A 178 6.62 -23.16 -33.40
C GLU A 178 8.02 -22.64 -32.97
N MET A 179 8.12 -21.34 -32.61
CA MET A 179 9.35 -20.70 -32.20
C MET A 179 9.42 -20.47 -30.71
N CYS A 180 8.30 -20.60 -30.00
CA CYS A 180 8.19 -20.36 -28.57
C CYS A 180 8.88 -21.48 -27.78
N ARG A 181 9.83 -21.11 -26.91
CA ARG A 181 10.52 -22.04 -26.01
C ARG A 181 9.90 -22.14 -24.63
N GLY A 182 8.81 -21.41 -24.37
CA GLY A 182 8.12 -21.43 -23.06
C GLY A 182 8.95 -20.90 -21.89
N CYS A 183 9.78 -19.88 -22.13
CA CYS A 183 10.66 -19.32 -21.08
C CYS A 183 9.93 -18.43 -20.05
N GLY A 184 8.63 -18.20 -20.19
CA GLY A 184 7.83 -17.36 -19.28
C GLY A 184 7.80 -15.89 -19.69
#